data_d21362ab3f0e16329e3ae68b662ef9f7
#
_entry.id   d21362ab3f0e16329e3ae68b662ef9f7
#
_cell.length_a   1.000
_cell.length_b   1.000
_cell.length_c   1.000
_cell.angle_alpha   90.00
_cell.angle_beta   90.00
_cell.angle_gamma   90.00
#
_symmetry.space_group_name_H-M   'P 1'
#
loop_
_entity.id
_entity.type
_entity.pdbx_description
1 polymer ?
#
loop_
_entity_poly.entity_id
_entity_poly.type
_entity_poly.pdbx_seq_one_letter_code
_entity_poly.pdbx_strand_id
1 'polypeptide(L)'
;MFNFKSSDKDAVMHLEIYTPEDKSNLKGMIQICHGMTEYMGRYDKVAQYFTSKGYVVCGIDIIGHGHSLQNGSRKAYLGKKGSWEYVVKDVHTCYTEMKKRYPKLPYYIVGFSMGSFIVRDMLLSPHLRTKIDGCFLIGTGSQP
;
A
#
# COMPACT_ATOMS: atom_id res chain seq x y z
N MET A 1 7.61 -4.57 -11.12
CA MET A 1 8.21 -3.42 -10.41
C MET A 1 7.77 -2.14 -11.09
N PHE A 2 7.21 -1.23 -10.36
CA PHE A 2 6.73 0.05 -10.88
C PHE A 2 7.03 1.15 -9.87
N ASN A 3 7.52 2.30 -10.33
CA ASN A 3 7.84 3.44 -9.48
C ASN A 3 6.97 4.63 -9.85
N PHE A 4 6.57 5.43 -8.88
CA PHE A 4 5.87 6.69 -9.11
C PHE A 4 6.42 7.79 -8.20
N LYS A 5 6.18 9.05 -8.56
CA LYS A 5 6.55 10.18 -7.71
C LYS A 5 5.64 10.24 -6.49
N SER A 6 6.25 10.38 -5.31
CA SER A 6 5.52 10.65 -4.08
C SER A 6 4.73 11.95 -4.17
N SER A 7 3.69 12.05 -3.37
CA SER A 7 3.01 13.31 -3.07
C SER A 7 3.95 14.32 -2.39
N ASP A 8 4.95 13.85 -1.68
CA ASP A 8 6.13 14.63 -1.30
C ASP A 8 7.11 14.64 -2.50
N LYS A 9 7.04 15.66 -3.31
CA LYS A 9 7.62 15.81 -4.67
C LYS A 9 9.07 15.35 -4.86
N ASP A 10 9.83 15.21 -3.79
CA ASP A 10 11.26 14.87 -3.79
C ASP A 10 11.54 13.37 -3.66
N ALA A 11 10.52 12.53 -3.45
CA ALA A 11 10.68 11.10 -3.28
C ALA A 11 10.07 10.30 -4.44
N VAL A 12 10.66 9.12 -4.68
CA VAL A 12 10.14 8.11 -5.62
C VAL A 12 9.67 6.91 -4.82
N MET A 13 8.42 6.53 -5.03
CA MET A 13 7.79 5.41 -4.34
C MET A 13 7.92 4.15 -5.17
N HIS A 14 8.30 3.07 -4.50
CA HIS A 14 8.37 1.74 -5.08
C HIS A 14 7.05 1.01 -4.86
N LEU A 15 6.43 0.57 -5.96
CA LEU A 15 5.22 -0.25 -5.97
C LEU A 15 5.56 -1.68 -6.37
N GLU A 16 5.31 -2.62 -5.47
CA GLU A 16 5.42 -4.05 -5.73
C GLU A 16 4.06 -4.62 -6.15
N ILE A 17 4.07 -5.47 -7.17
CA ILE A 17 2.86 -6.12 -7.69
C ILE A 17 3.16 -7.60 -7.92
N TYR A 18 2.39 -8.45 -7.28
CA TYR A 18 2.41 -9.90 -7.44
C TYR A 18 1.16 -10.33 -8.20
N THR A 19 1.33 -11.05 -9.28
CA THR A 19 0.21 -11.50 -10.12
C THR A 19 0.14 -13.02 -10.16
N PRO A 20 -1.06 -13.62 -10.18
CA PRO A 20 -1.23 -15.02 -10.49
C PRO A 20 -0.59 -15.39 -11.84
N GLU A 21 -0.11 -16.62 -11.96
CA GLU A 21 0.36 -17.17 -13.25
C GLU A 21 -0.79 -17.23 -14.25
N ASP A 22 -1.93 -17.77 -13.83
CA ASP A 22 -3.17 -17.75 -14.62
C ASP A 22 -3.92 -16.44 -14.37
N LYS A 23 -3.96 -15.60 -15.39
CA LYS A 23 -4.65 -14.30 -15.38
C LYS A 23 -6.07 -14.37 -15.94
N SER A 24 -6.53 -15.55 -16.37
CA SER A 24 -7.86 -15.70 -16.98
C SER A 24 -8.99 -15.63 -15.95
N ASN A 25 -8.71 -15.92 -14.68
CA ASN A 25 -9.71 -15.95 -13.61
C ASN A 25 -9.23 -15.24 -12.35
N LEU A 26 -9.01 -13.94 -12.44
CA LEU A 26 -8.63 -13.12 -11.29
C LEU A 26 -9.85 -12.88 -10.39
N LYS A 27 -9.70 -13.14 -9.09
CA LYS A 27 -10.79 -13.04 -8.10
C LYS A 27 -10.89 -11.68 -7.42
N GLY A 28 -9.79 -10.93 -7.37
CA GLY A 28 -9.75 -9.64 -6.71
C GLY A 28 -8.32 -9.14 -6.51
N MET A 29 -8.21 -8.01 -5.87
CA MET A 29 -6.93 -7.38 -5.51
C MET A 29 -6.81 -7.24 -3.99
N ILE A 30 -5.60 -7.42 -3.47
CA ILE A 30 -5.27 -7.22 -2.07
C ILE A 30 -4.10 -6.23 -2.01
N GLN A 31 -4.36 -5.04 -1.49
CA GLN A 31 -3.32 -4.07 -1.19
C GLN A 31 -2.84 -4.24 0.24
N ILE A 32 -1.53 -4.37 0.43
CA ILE A 32 -0.90 -4.44 1.75
C ILE A 32 -0.27 -3.09 2.06
N CYS A 33 -0.60 -2.55 3.24
CA CYS A 33 0.03 -1.38 3.82
C CYS A 33 0.83 -1.81 5.05
N HIS A 34 2.16 -1.86 4.92
CA HIS A 34 3.05 -2.40 5.93
C HIS A 34 3.22 -1.48 7.15
N GLY A 35 3.76 -2.02 8.24
CA GLY A 35 4.05 -1.30 9.47
C GLY A 35 5.37 -0.52 9.45
N MET A 36 5.65 0.16 10.56
CA MET A 36 6.93 0.84 10.79
C MET A 36 8.09 -0.17 10.68
N THR A 37 9.20 0.23 10.08
CA THR A 37 10.41 -0.58 9.89
C THR A 37 10.23 -1.86 9.06
N GLU A 38 9.12 -1.97 8.33
CA GLU A 38 8.84 -3.05 7.39
C GLU A 38 9.02 -2.59 5.93
N TYR A 39 8.72 -3.47 4.99
CA TYR A 39 8.70 -3.21 3.54
C TYR A 39 7.96 -4.35 2.84
N MET A 40 7.56 -4.17 1.59
CA MET A 40 6.71 -5.14 0.88
C MET A 40 7.34 -6.53 0.75
N GLY A 41 8.65 -6.65 0.59
CA GLY A 41 9.33 -7.95 0.50
C GLY A 41 9.15 -8.85 1.73
N ARG A 42 8.80 -8.31 2.90
CA ARG A 42 8.45 -9.14 4.07
C ARG A 42 7.16 -9.94 3.88
N TYR A 43 6.33 -9.52 2.94
CA TYR A 43 5.03 -10.14 2.65
C TYR A 43 5.07 -11.09 1.47
N ASP A 44 6.26 -11.41 0.91
CA ASP A 44 6.41 -12.30 -0.26
C ASP A 44 5.67 -13.62 -0.13
N LYS A 45 5.80 -14.29 1.02
CA LYS A 45 5.11 -15.57 1.27
C LYS A 45 3.60 -15.41 1.30
N VAL A 46 3.11 -14.32 1.89
CA VAL A 46 1.68 -13.98 1.95
C VAL A 46 1.18 -13.67 0.54
N ALA A 47 1.95 -12.88 -0.22
CA ALA A 47 1.62 -12.53 -1.60
C ALA A 47 1.58 -13.78 -2.49
N GLN A 48 2.56 -14.67 -2.39
CA GLN A 48 2.60 -15.95 -3.11
C GLN A 48 1.39 -16.84 -2.78
N TYR A 49 1.01 -16.90 -1.51
CA TYR A 49 -0.19 -17.64 -1.12
C TYR A 49 -1.45 -17.09 -1.79
N PHE A 50 -1.68 -15.77 -1.73
CA PHE A 50 -2.87 -15.18 -2.32
C PHE A 50 -2.85 -15.20 -3.86
N THR A 51 -1.69 -15.04 -4.49
CA THR A 51 -1.59 -15.18 -5.95
C THR A 51 -1.90 -16.61 -6.39
N SER A 52 -1.50 -17.63 -5.63
CA SER A 52 -1.88 -19.03 -5.91
C SER A 52 -3.40 -19.27 -5.79
N LYS A 53 -4.12 -18.37 -5.12
CA LYS A 53 -5.60 -18.39 -5.00
C LYS A 53 -6.33 -17.51 -6.01
N GLY A 54 -5.61 -16.86 -6.91
CA GLY A 54 -6.17 -16.02 -7.98
C GLY A 54 -6.32 -14.54 -7.62
N TYR A 55 -5.67 -14.06 -6.54
CA TYR A 55 -5.68 -12.64 -6.18
C TYR A 55 -4.42 -11.95 -6.66
N VAL A 56 -4.57 -10.73 -7.20
CA VAL A 56 -3.44 -9.82 -7.40
C VAL A 56 -3.10 -9.20 -6.05
N VAL A 57 -1.82 -9.23 -5.66
CA VAL A 57 -1.36 -8.59 -4.42
C VAL A 57 -0.47 -7.42 -4.78
N CYS A 58 -0.61 -6.30 -4.08
CA CYS A 58 0.19 -5.10 -4.31
C CYS A 58 0.45 -4.35 -3.01
N GLY A 59 1.37 -3.42 -3.05
CA GLY A 59 1.66 -2.49 -1.98
C GLY A 59 2.87 -1.64 -2.32
N ILE A 60 3.03 -0.55 -1.61
CA ILE A 60 4.21 0.31 -1.74
C ILE A 60 5.14 0.10 -0.56
N ASP A 61 6.43 0.24 -0.80
CA ASP A 61 7.36 0.56 0.26
C ASP A 61 7.10 2.01 0.68
N ILE A 62 6.62 2.22 1.91
CA ILE A 62 6.32 3.57 2.41
C ILE A 62 7.61 4.40 2.44
N ILE A 63 7.50 5.72 2.22
CA ILE A 63 8.66 6.63 2.24
C ILE A 63 9.59 6.34 3.44
N GLY A 64 10.90 6.32 3.18
CA GLY A 64 11.91 5.95 4.18
C GLY A 64 12.04 4.46 4.46
N HIS A 65 11.34 3.59 3.71
CA HIS A 65 11.36 2.13 3.88
C HIS A 65 11.70 1.43 2.56
N GLY A 66 12.28 0.23 2.67
CA GLY A 66 12.56 -0.65 1.54
C GLY A 66 13.20 0.05 0.34
N HIS A 67 12.70 -0.19 -0.86
CA HIS A 67 13.18 0.41 -2.11
C HIS A 67 12.73 1.87 -2.30
N SER A 68 11.82 2.39 -1.46
CA SER A 68 11.48 3.82 -1.40
C SER A 68 12.44 4.63 -0.52
N LEU A 69 13.46 3.98 0.07
CA LEU A 69 14.53 4.67 0.80
C LEU A 69 15.51 5.29 -0.20
N GLN A 70 15.52 6.62 -0.26
CA GLN A 70 16.45 7.36 -1.12
C GLN A 70 17.86 7.37 -0.52
N ASN A 71 18.88 7.45 -1.39
CA ASN A 71 20.27 7.61 -0.95
C ASN A 71 20.43 8.84 -0.07
N GLY A 72 21.02 8.67 1.11
CA GLY A 72 21.18 9.73 2.10
C GLY A 72 19.95 10.01 2.96
N SER A 73 18.82 9.36 2.70
CA SER A 73 17.61 9.51 3.50
C SER A 73 17.70 8.76 4.81
N ARG A 74 17.05 9.28 5.84
CA ARG A 74 16.95 8.63 7.14
C ARG A 74 15.94 7.46 7.07
N LYS A 75 16.36 6.27 7.54
CA LYS A 75 15.50 5.09 7.63
C LYS A 75 14.28 5.35 8.53
N ALA A 76 13.13 4.83 8.13
CA ALA A 76 11.84 4.96 8.82
C ALA A 76 11.41 6.41 9.08
N TYR A 77 11.95 7.36 8.32
CA TYR A 77 11.60 8.76 8.42
C TYR A 77 10.51 9.10 7.40
N LEU A 78 9.35 9.45 7.89
CA LEU A 78 8.17 9.74 7.06
C LEU A 78 8.15 11.18 6.51
N GLY A 79 9.07 12.02 6.95
CA GLY A 79 9.15 13.42 6.53
C GLY A 79 9.01 14.41 7.68
N LYS A 80 8.91 15.69 7.35
CA LYS A 80 8.73 16.81 8.29
C LYS A 80 7.28 16.82 8.84
N LYS A 81 6.99 17.74 9.76
CA LYS A 81 5.62 17.98 10.25
C LYS A 81 4.66 18.17 9.06
N GLY A 82 3.55 17.45 9.06
CA GLY A 82 2.58 17.45 7.95
C GLY A 82 2.80 16.37 6.87
N SER A 83 3.91 15.64 6.90
CA SER A 83 4.21 14.60 5.90
C SER A 83 3.28 13.38 5.98
N TRP A 84 2.54 13.20 7.08
CA TRP A 84 1.56 12.13 7.21
C TRP A 84 0.53 12.13 6.09
N GLU A 85 0.06 13.30 5.69
CA GLU A 85 -0.88 13.42 4.57
C GLU A 85 -0.29 12.92 3.25
N TYR A 86 1.01 13.14 3.01
CA TYR A 86 1.68 12.62 1.82
C TYR A 86 1.78 11.09 1.85
N VAL A 87 2.08 10.52 3.01
CA VAL A 87 2.09 9.05 3.18
C VAL A 87 0.72 8.45 2.87
N VAL A 88 -0.35 9.03 3.39
CA VAL A 88 -1.72 8.60 3.11
C VAL A 88 -2.06 8.72 1.62
N LYS A 89 -1.69 9.84 0.98
CA LYS A 89 -1.88 10.06 -0.46
C LYS A 89 -1.09 9.07 -1.31
N ASP A 90 0.12 8.71 -0.91
CA ASP A 90 0.95 7.75 -1.65
C ASP A 90 0.36 6.34 -1.59
N VAL A 91 -0.14 5.92 -0.42
CA VAL A 91 -0.88 4.65 -0.29
C VAL A 91 -2.17 4.67 -1.13
N HIS A 92 -2.85 5.81 -1.21
CA HIS A 92 -4.00 5.99 -2.10
C HIS A 92 -3.60 6.00 -3.58
N THR A 93 -2.42 6.51 -3.93
CA THR A 93 -1.92 6.45 -5.31
C THR A 93 -1.72 4.99 -5.75
N CYS A 94 -1.22 4.12 -4.87
CA CYS A 94 -1.18 2.68 -5.13
C CYS A 94 -2.58 2.15 -5.48
N TYR A 95 -3.59 2.47 -4.67
CA TYR A 95 -4.99 2.10 -4.95
C TYR A 95 -5.45 2.57 -6.33
N THR A 96 -5.23 3.85 -6.66
CA THR A 96 -5.69 4.41 -7.95
C THR A 96 -4.98 3.79 -9.14
N GLU A 97 -3.69 3.54 -9.06
CA GLU A 97 -2.90 2.87 -10.11
C GLU A 97 -3.38 1.43 -10.34
N MET A 98 -3.68 0.71 -9.26
CA MET A 98 -4.18 -0.66 -9.38
C MET A 98 -5.62 -0.71 -9.90
N LYS A 99 -6.49 0.23 -9.49
CA LYS A 99 -7.85 0.34 -10.05
C LYS A 99 -7.87 0.71 -11.53
N LYS A 100 -6.90 1.47 -12.02
CA LYS A 100 -6.73 1.72 -13.47
C LYS A 100 -6.39 0.43 -14.22
N ARG A 101 -5.53 -0.42 -13.65
CA ARG A 101 -5.09 -1.69 -14.27
C ARG A 101 -6.17 -2.76 -14.23
N TYR A 102 -6.94 -2.82 -13.15
CA TYR A 102 -7.95 -3.84 -12.88
C TYR A 102 -9.27 -3.20 -12.41
N PRO A 103 -9.97 -2.44 -13.27
CA PRO A 103 -11.10 -1.60 -12.88
C PRO A 103 -12.31 -2.37 -12.33
N LYS A 104 -12.46 -3.64 -12.72
CA LYS A 104 -13.61 -4.48 -12.38
C LYS A 104 -13.38 -5.41 -11.20
N LEU A 105 -12.13 -5.57 -10.75
CA LEU A 105 -11.84 -6.51 -9.68
C LEU A 105 -12.26 -5.94 -8.32
N PRO A 106 -12.82 -6.77 -7.43
CA PRO A 106 -12.99 -6.43 -6.01
C PRO A 106 -11.66 -6.00 -5.39
N TYR A 107 -11.71 -5.03 -4.48
CA TYR A 107 -10.52 -4.45 -3.88
C TYR A 107 -10.55 -4.57 -2.35
N TYR A 108 -9.54 -5.24 -1.82
CA TYR A 108 -9.34 -5.43 -0.39
C TYR A 108 -8.06 -4.73 0.06
N ILE A 109 -8.07 -4.20 1.28
CA ILE A 109 -6.88 -3.58 1.88
C ILE A 109 -6.58 -4.23 3.21
N VAL A 110 -5.29 -4.50 3.43
CA VAL A 110 -4.76 -4.98 4.71
C VAL A 110 -3.78 -3.95 5.24
N GLY A 111 -4.08 -3.35 6.39
CA GLY A 111 -3.18 -2.45 7.11
C GLY A 111 -2.62 -3.12 8.37
N PHE A 112 -1.30 -3.14 8.52
CA PHE A 112 -0.63 -3.71 9.68
C PHE A 112 0.06 -2.63 10.50
N SER A 113 -0.18 -2.57 11.83
CA SER A 113 0.43 -1.61 12.76
C SER A 113 0.30 -0.17 12.24
N MET A 114 1.40 0.55 11.99
CA MET A 114 1.37 1.89 11.37
C MET A 114 0.53 1.91 10.09
N GLY A 115 0.62 0.88 9.25
CA GLY A 115 -0.17 0.76 8.03
C GLY A 115 -1.68 0.74 8.29
N SER A 116 -2.12 0.24 9.46
CA SER A 116 -3.53 0.26 9.82
C SER A 116 -4.06 1.68 10.07
N PHE A 117 -3.24 2.56 10.65
CA PHE A 117 -3.60 3.97 10.84
C PHE A 117 -3.65 4.71 9.50
N ILE A 118 -2.68 4.46 8.61
CA ILE A 118 -2.64 5.04 7.25
C ILE A 118 -3.91 4.65 6.49
N VAL A 119 -4.29 3.37 6.51
CA VAL A 119 -5.49 2.87 5.83
C VAL A 119 -6.76 3.51 6.41
N ARG A 120 -6.86 3.64 7.73
CA ARG A 120 -8.00 4.32 8.37
C ARG A 120 -8.13 5.77 7.90
N ASP A 121 -7.05 6.53 7.93
CA ASP A 121 -7.05 7.92 7.49
C ASP A 121 -7.40 8.04 6.00
N MET A 122 -6.87 7.12 5.16
CA MET A 122 -7.21 7.06 3.75
C MET A 122 -8.71 6.82 3.51
N LEU A 123 -9.30 5.87 4.26
CA LEU A 123 -10.73 5.53 4.12
C LEU A 123 -11.65 6.62 4.67
N LEU A 124 -11.22 7.31 5.72
CA LEU A 124 -11.98 8.40 6.33
C LEU A 124 -11.83 9.72 5.56
N SER A 125 -10.87 9.84 4.65
CA SER A 125 -10.65 11.06 3.87
C SER A 125 -11.70 11.20 2.76
N PRO A 126 -12.63 12.16 2.84
CA PRO A 126 -13.66 12.34 1.81
C PRO A 126 -13.08 12.80 0.47
N HIS A 127 -11.90 13.40 0.48
CA HIS A 127 -11.23 13.91 -0.72
C HIS A 127 -10.61 12.79 -1.57
N LEU A 128 -10.23 11.67 -0.95
CA LEU A 128 -9.59 10.56 -1.64
C LEU A 128 -10.59 9.63 -2.34
N ARG A 129 -11.86 9.63 -1.91
CA ARG A 129 -12.95 8.83 -2.52
C ARG A 129 -12.60 7.35 -2.71
N THR A 130 -11.94 6.76 -1.72
CA THR A 130 -11.53 5.36 -1.75
C THR A 130 -12.75 4.44 -1.61
N LYS A 131 -12.95 3.55 -2.58
CA LYS A 131 -14.02 2.53 -2.56
C LYS A 131 -13.39 1.15 -2.55
N ILE A 132 -13.63 0.40 -1.50
CA ILE A 132 -13.12 -0.96 -1.31
C ILE A 132 -14.23 -1.92 -0.91
N ASP A 133 -14.00 -3.20 -1.15
CA ASP A 133 -14.95 -4.27 -0.84
C ASP A 133 -14.69 -4.91 0.54
N GLY A 134 -13.51 -4.70 1.10
CA GLY A 134 -13.19 -5.14 2.46
C GLY A 134 -11.88 -4.56 2.97
N CYS A 135 -11.77 -4.49 4.29
CA CYS A 135 -10.60 -3.97 4.99
C CYS A 135 -10.25 -4.84 6.20
N PHE A 136 -8.97 -5.14 6.36
CA PHE A 136 -8.42 -5.83 7.52
C PHE A 136 -7.39 -4.94 8.20
N LEU A 137 -7.64 -4.59 9.46
CA LEU A 137 -6.75 -3.79 10.28
C LEU A 137 -6.15 -4.65 11.38
N ILE A 138 -4.85 -4.90 11.29
CA ILE A 138 -4.12 -5.82 12.18
C ILE A 138 -3.18 -4.99 13.04
N GLY A 139 -3.20 -5.23 14.36
CA GLY A 139 -2.36 -4.50 15.31
C GLY A 139 -2.66 -2.99 15.34
N THR A 140 -3.91 -2.63 15.07
CA THR A 140 -4.37 -1.24 15.15
C THR A 140 -4.62 -0.85 16.61
N GLY A 141 -4.53 0.44 16.89
CA GLY A 141 -4.87 1.01 18.18
C GLY A 141 -6.09 1.94 18.08
N SER A 142 -6.66 2.25 19.24
CA SER A 142 -7.55 3.39 19.40
C SER A 142 -6.81 4.48 20.18
N GLN A 143 -7.02 5.73 19.84
CA GLN A 143 -6.63 6.80 20.77
C GLN A 143 -7.55 6.78 21.98
N PRO A 144 -7.02 7.01 23.18
CA PRO A 144 -7.84 7.15 24.39
C PRO A 144 -8.74 8.38 24.30
#